data_65e31e62d731d820be94715f7cee3679
#
_entry.id   65e31e62d731d820be94715f7cee3679
#
_cell.length_a   1.000
_cell.length_b   1.000
_cell.length_c   1.000
_cell.angle_alpha   90.00
_cell.angle_beta   90.00
_cell.angle_gamma   90.00
#
_symmetry.space_group_name_H-M   'P 1'
#
loop_
_entity.id
_entity.type
_entity.pdbx_description
1 polymer ?
#
loop_
_entity_poly.entity_id
_entity_poly.type
_entity_poly.pdbx_seq_one_letter_code
_entity_poly.pdbx_strand_id
1 'polypeptide(L)'
;MEHRPCERAPIAERVAIVVDDGIATGATMRAALQATRARNPRRLVLAVPVAPTSTLQDLRDEADEIICLEDYENFGAIGFYYGDFRQVSDSEVTQILARYPVRQAHQAKALRPKQGSAFAGE
;
A
#
# COMPACT_ATOMS: atom_id res chain seq x y z
N MET A 1 -28.69 -7.37 0.84
CA MET A 1 -27.67 -7.76 1.77
C MET A 1 -27.16 -6.57 2.54
N GLU A 2 -27.10 -6.71 3.81
CA GLU A 2 -26.68 -5.63 4.61
C GLU A 2 -25.21 -5.42 4.51
N HIS A 3 -24.83 -4.20 4.20
CA HIS A 3 -23.44 -3.91 4.06
C HIS A 3 -22.92 -3.45 5.40
N ARG A 4 -22.22 -4.32 6.07
CA ARG A 4 -21.64 -3.97 7.33
C ARG A 4 -20.38 -3.18 7.11
N PRO A 5 -20.28 -1.97 7.62
CA PRO A 5 -19.06 -1.22 7.43
C PRO A 5 -17.92 -1.96 8.10
N CYS A 6 -16.83 -2.08 7.38
CA CYS A 6 -15.64 -2.69 7.91
C CYS A 6 -15.03 -1.72 8.89
N GLU A 7 -14.78 -2.18 10.09
CA GLU A 7 -14.14 -1.34 11.08
C GLU A 7 -12.72 -1.06 10.65
N ARG A 8 -12.35 0.19 10.59
CA ARG A 8 -11.01 0.53 10.15
C ARG A 8 -10.00 0.25 11.25
N ALA A 9 -8.91 -0.36 10.88
CA ALA A 9 -7.83 -0.58 11.82
C ALA A 9 -7.21 0.76 12.22
N PRO A 10 -6.81 0.92 13.47
CA PRO A 10 -6.15 2.16 13.87
C PRO A 10 -4.80 2.28 13.18
N ILE A 11 -4.46 3.49 12.78
CA ILE A 11 -3.19 3.78 12.13
C ILE A 11 -2.20 4.42 13.10
N ALA A 12 -2.71 5.10 14.11
CA ALA A 12 -1.86 5.84 15.03
C ALA A 12 -0.80 4.93 15.66
N GLU A 13 0.42 5.37 15.61
CA GLU A 13 1.58 4.69 16.21
C GLU A 13 1.85 3.32 15.60
N ARG A 14 1.36 3.06 14.42
CA ARG A 14 1.61 1.82 13.71
C ARG A 14 2.37 2.10 12.42
N VAL A 15 2.93 1.07 11.87
CA VAL A 15 3.53 1.18 10.54
C VAL A 15 2.39 1.12 9.54
N ALA A 16 2.24 2.17 8.75
CA ALA A 16 1.23 2.24 7.71
C ALA A 16 1.91 2.01 6.38
N ILE A 17 1.43 1.05 5.62
CA ILE A 17 1.98 0.75 4.30
C ILE A 17 0.89 1.06 3.29
N VAL A 18 1.15 2.03 2.43
CA VAL A 18 0.24 2.41 1.37
C VAL A 18 0.69 1.70 0.10
N VAL A 19 -0.19 0.97 -0.53
CA VAL A 19 0.14 0.17 -1.70
C VAL A 19 -0.75 0.54 -2.87
N ASP A 20 -0.24 0.35 -4.07
CA ASP A 20 -1.02 0.53 -5.28
C ASP A 20 -0.41 -0.38 -6.34
N ASP A 21 -1.11 -0.61 -7.44
CA ASP A 21 -0.60 -1.45 -8.52
C ASP A 21 0.35 -0.70 -9.44
N GLY A 22 0.42 0.61 -9.31
CA GLY A 22 1.33 1.46 -10.08
C GLY A 22 0.91 2.90 -9.93
N ILE A 23 1.83 3.80 -10.21
CA ILE A 23 1.59 5.23 -10.09
C ILE A 23 1.86 5.87 -11.43
N ALA A 24 0.97 6.73 -11.88
CA ALA A 24 1.20 7.50 -13.11
C ALA A 24 1.73 8.89 -12.76
N THR A 25 0.88 9.78 -12.26
CA THR A 25 1.30 11.15 -11.98
C THR A 25 1.64 11.41 -10.54
N GLY A 26 1.12 10.58 -9.64
CA GLY A 26 1.42 10.73 -8.24
C GLY A 26 0.50 11.64 -7.46
N ALA A 27 -0.38 12.38 -8.13
CA ALA A 27 -1.25 13.31 -7.41
C ALA A 27 -2.17 12.61 -6.43
N THR A 28 -2.80 11.53 -6.87
CA THR A 28 -3.69 10.76 -6.00
C THR A 28 -2.90 10.11 -4.86
N MET A 29 -1.72 9.60 -5.19
CA MET A 29 -0.89 8.97 -4.19
C MET A 29 -0.40 9.98 -3.16
N ARG A 30 -0.05 11.19 -3.60
CA ARG A 30 0.38 12.23 -2.68
C ARG A 30 -0.74 12.54 -1.67
N ALA A 31 -1.97 12.65 -2.17
CA ALA A 31 -3.11 12.90 -1.29
C ALA A 31 -3.32 11.76 -0.30
N ALA A 32 -3.16 10.52 -0.76
CA ALA A 32 -3.31 9.37 0.11
C ALA A 32 -2.23 9.33 1.19
N LEU A 33 -1.00 9.66 0.83
CA LEU A 33 0.09 9.67 1.79
C LEU A 33 -0.11 10.79 2.82
N GLN A 34 -0.55 11.95 2.37
CA GLN A 34 -0.80 13.06 3.29
C GLN A 34 -1.95 12.74 4.25
N ALA A 35 -3.00 12.13 3.74
CA ALA A 35 -4.13 11.75 4.57
C ALA A 35 -3.72 10.69 5.61
N THR A 36 -2.87 9.77 5.21
CA THR A 36 -2.38 8.75 6.13
C THR A 36 -1.46 9.35 7.18
N ARG A 37 -0.60 10.28 6.76
CA ARG A 37 0.30 10.94 7.69
C ARG A 37 -0.47 11.71 8.76
N ALA A 38 -1.59 12.29 8.39
CA ALA A 38 -2.42 13.04 9.34
C ALA A 38 -2.99 12.15 10.44
N ARG A 39 -2.97 10.83 10.26
CA ARG A 39 -3.46 9.89 11.26
C ARG A 39 -2.34 9.41 12.20
N ASN A 40 -1.20 10.04 12.12
CA ASN A 40 -0.06 9.83 13.03
C ASN A 40 0.48 8.40 13.07
N PRO A 41 0.84 7.84 11.92
CA PRO A 41 1.51 6.53 11.95
C PRO A 41 2.90 6.68 12.55
N ARG A 42 3.39 5.61 13.14
CA ARG A 42 4.76 5.60 13.61
C ARG A 42 5.73 5.64 12.43
N ARG A 43 5.35 5.01 11.34
CA ARG A 43 6.15 4.99 10.14
C ARG A 43 5.23 4.86 8.94
N LEU A 44 5.50 5.60 7.90
CA LEU A 44 4.69 5.58 6.67
C LEU A 44 5.53 5.07 5.52
N VAL A 45 5.11 3.99 4.91
CA VAL A 45 5.82 3.34 3.81
C VAL A 45 4.93 3.33 2.58
N LEU A 46 5.50 3.70 1.44
CA LEU A 46 4.82 3.55 0.16
C LEU A 46 5.43 2.35 -0.54
N ALA A 47 4.61 1.41 -0.96
CA ALA A 47 5.07 0.22 -1.66
C ALA A 47 4.31 0.05 -2.95
N VAL A 48 5.01 0.14 -4.07
CA VAL A 48 4.40 -0.03 -5.40
C VAL A 48 5.33 -0.87 -6.26
N PRO A 49 4.78 -1.72 -7.13
CA PRO A 49 5.65 -2.53 -8.00
C PRO A 49 6.29 -1.71 -9.12
N VAL A 50 5.58 -0.74 -9.67
CA VAL A 50 6.13 0.07 -10.76
C VAL A 50 5.71 1.52 -10.62
N ALA A 51 6.58 2.43 -11.01
CA ALA A 51 6.29 3.86 -10.97
C ALA A 51 7.29 4.62 -11.83
N PRO A 52 6.90 5.80 -12.34
CA PRO A 52 7.87 6.65 -13.03
C PRO A 52 8.92 7.16 -12.05
N THR A 53 10.14 7.20 -12.49
CA THR A 53 11.25 7.66 -11.65
C THR A 53 11.01 9.06 -11.11
N SER A 54 10.53 9.96 -11.96
CA SER A 54 10.28 11.32 -11.54
C SER A 54 9.20 11.42 -10.47
N THR A 55 8.19 10.57 -10.57
CA THR A 55 7.12 10.55 -9.59
C THR A 55 7.63 10.08 -8.23
N LEU A 56 8.51 9.08 -8.25
CA LEU A 56 9.09 8.61 -6.99
C LEU A 56 9.90 9.71 -6.32
N GLN A 57 10.62 10.49 -7.11
CA GLN A 57 11.39 11.59 -6.57
C GLN A 57 10.48 12.64 -5.95
N ASP A 58 9.35 12.92 -6.59
CA ASP A 58 8.39 13.90 -6.08
C ASP A 58 7.74 13.43 -4.78
N LEU A 59 7.59 12.14 -4.59
CA LEU A 59 6.94 11.60 -3.41
C LEU A 59 7.89 11.31 -2.27
N ARG A 60 9.18 11.55 -2.48
CA ARG A 60 10.18 11.17 -1.51
C ARG A 60 9.94 11.77 -0.13
N ASP A 61 9.45 12.99 -0.07
CA ASP A 61 9.23 13.67 1.19
C ASP A 61 7.89 13.33 1.84
N GLU A 62 7.05 12.59 1.13
CA GLU A 62 5.72 12.28 1.63
C GLU A 62 5.66 10.98 2.42
N ALA A 63 6.68 10.15 2.35
CA ALA A 63 6.74 8.89 3.06
C ALA A 63 8.10 8.73 3.72
N ASP A 64 8.14 7.94 4.78
CA ASP A 64 9.41 7.66 5.45
C ASP A 64 10.26 6.70 4.63
N GLU A 65 9.62 5.85 3.86
CA GLU A 65 10.32 4.89 3.02
C GLU A 65 9.48 4.60 1.79
N ILE A 66 10.13 4.47 0.64
CA ILE A 66 9.46 4.11 -0.60
C ILE A 66 10.10 2.83 -1.12
N ILE A 67 9.27 1.81 -1.37
CA ILE A 67 9.71 0.56 -1.93
C ILE A 67 9.08 0.43 -3.30
N CYS A 68 9.91 0.36 -4.34
CA CYS A 68 9.44 0.22 -5.72
C CYS A 68 10.31 -0.84 -6.38
N LEU A 69 9.68 -1.83 -7.01
CA LEU A 69 10.43 -2.91 -7.62
C LEU A 69 11.03 -2.50 -8.95
N GLU A 70 10.31 -1.68 -9.70
CA GLU A 70 10.77 -1.30 -11.03
C GLU A 70 10.38 0.14 -11.28
N ASP A 71 11.32 0.99 -11.62
CA ASP A 71 10.99 2.36 -11.99
C ASP A 71 11.34 2.60 -13.46
N TYR A 72 10.71 3.59 -14.07
CA TYR A 72 10.93 3.89 -15.47
C TYR A 72 10.83 5.39 -15.70
N GLU A 73 11.52 5.88 -16.70
CA GLU A 73 11.55 7.30 -16.96
C GLU A 73 10.45 7.76 -17.87
N ASN A 74 10.04 6.93 -18.80
CA ASN A 74 8.97 7.29 -19.71
C ASN A 74 7.69 6.61 -19.31
N PHE A 75 6.57 7.31 -19.52
CA PHE A 75 5.29 6.75 -19.23
C PHE A 75 5.00 5.63 -20.20
N GLY A 76 4.87 4.42 -19.69
CA GLY A 76 4.27 3.35 -20.43
C GLY A 76 2.95 3.04 -19.75
N ALA A 77 2.09 2.29 -20.39
CA ALA A 77 0.90 1.82 -19.72
C ALA A 77 1.33 0.83 -18.63
N ILE A 78 0.73 0.94 -17.46
CA ILE A 78 1.06 0.04 -16.36
C ILE A 78 0.91 -1.41 -16.78
N GLY A 79 -0.12 -1.72 -17.56
CA GLY A 79 -0.34 -3.08 -18.03
C GLY A 79 0.83 -3.66 -18.80
N PHE A 80 1.72 -2.80 -19.31
CA PHE A 80 2.90 -3.27 -20.02
C PHE A 80 3.79 -4.10 -19.09
N TYR A 81 3.74 -3.83 -17.79
CA TYR A 81 4.59 -4.50 -16.81
C TYR A 81 3.88 -5.67 -16.12
N TYR A 82 2.60 -5.89 -16.42
CA TYR A 82 1.84 -6.95 -15.78
C TYR A 82 1.47 -8.00 -16.82
N GLY A 83 1.64 -9.26 -16.46
CA GLY A 83 1.26 -10.35 -17.35
C GLY A 83 -0.24 -10.50 -17.47
N ASP A 84 -0.97 -10.14 -16.46
CA ASP A 84 -2.42 -10.22 -16.46
C ASP A 84 -2.96 -8.99 -15.74
N PHE A 85 -3.35 -7.99 -16.53
CA PHE A 85 -3.83 -6.73 -15.97
C PHE A 85 -5.31 -6.53 -16.26
N ARG A 86 -6.06 -7.61 -16.27
CA ARG A 86 -7.50 -7.51 -16.45
C ARG A 86 -8.14 -7.02 -15.16
N GLN A 87 -9.34 -6.49 -15.29
CA GLN A 87 -10.04 -5.98 -14.13
C GLN A 87 -10.57 -7.13 -13.29
N VAL A 88 -10.37 -7.03 -11.98
CA VAL A 88 -10.82 -8.04 -11.05
C VAL A 88 -12.26 -7.74 -10.66
N SER A 89 -13.12 -8.75 -10.67
CA SER A 89 -14.52 -8.55 -10.34
C SER A 89 -14.72 -8.42 -8.84
N ASP A 90 -15.85 -7.86 -8.44
CA ASP A 90 -16.17 -7.72 -7.03
C ASP A 90 -16.22 -9.06 -6.32
N SER A 91 -16.73 -10.10 -7.00
CA SER A 91 -16.79 -11.41 -6.38
C SER A 91 -15.40 -12.01 -6.19
N GLU A 92 -14.48 -11.77 -7.10
CA GLU A 92 -13.11 -12.23 -6.94
C GLU A 92 -12.47 -11.53 -5.74
N VAL A 93 -12.69 -10.23 -5.60
CA VAL A 93 -12.16 -9.48 -4.46
C VAL A 93 -12.72 -10.04 -3.16
N THR A 94 -14.02 -10.30 -3.11
CA THR A 94 -14.64 -10.83 -1.91
C THR A 94 -14.07 -12.19 -1.54
N GLN A 95 -13.87 -13.04 -2.54
CA GLN A 95 -13.29 -14.36 -2.28
C GLN A 95 -11.87 -14.29 -1.76
N ILE A 96 -11.09 -13.39 -2.31
CA ILE A 96 -9.71 -13.23 -1.85
C ILE A 96 -9.68 -12.69 -0.43
N LEU A 97 -10.48 -11.67 -0.15
CA LEU A 97 -10.50 -11.08 1.19
C LEU A 97 -10.97 -12.07 2.25
N ALA A 98 -11.85 -12.98 1.89
CA ALA A 98 -12.31 -13.99 2.83
C ALA A 98 -11.20 -14.91 3.33
N ARG A 99 -10.13 -15.05 2.55
CA ARG A 99 -9.00 -15.88 2.95
C ARG A 99 -8.09 -15.19 3.95
N TYR A 100 -8.23 -13.87 4.07
CA TYR A 100 -7.34 -13.07 4.91
C TYR A 100 -8.15 -12.15 5.81
N PRO A 101 -8.86 -12.70 6.79
CA PRO A 101 -9.71 -11.88 7.64
C PRO A 101 -8.89 -10.92 8.49
N VAL A 102 -9.52 -9.81 8.86
CA VAL A 102 -8.87 -8.83 9.71
C VAL A 102 -8.70 -9.44 11.11
N ARG A 103 -7.50 -9.35 11.64
CA ARG A 103 -7.21 -9.92 12.94
C ARG A 103 -7.48 -8.90 14.04
N GLN A 104 -7.83 -9.43 15.19
CA GLN A 104 -7.97 -8.58 16.36
C GLN A 104 -6.61 -8.02 16.72
N ALA A 105 -6.61 -6.87 17.37
CA ALA A 105 -5.36 -6.20 17.70
C ALA A 105 -4.43 -7.08 18.54
N HIS A 106 -4.97 -7.82 19.50
CA HIS A 106 -4.11 -8.68 20.34
C HIS A 106 -3.54 -9.84 19.53
N GLN A 107 -4.28 -10.35 18.56
CA GLN A 107 -3.76 -11.40 17.70
C GLN A 107 -2.66 -10.87 16.81
N ALA A 108 -2.85 -9.70 16.28
CA ALA A 108 -1.83 -9.08 15.45
C ALA A 108 -0.56 -8.88 16.26
N LYS A 109 -0.69 -8.49 17.52
CA LYS A 109 0.45 -8.28 18.37
C LYS A 109 1.19 -9.58 18.62
N ALA A 110 0.44 -10.67 18.88
CA ALA A 110 1.04 -11.96 19.13
C ALA A 110 1.77 -12.50 17.93
N LEU A 111 1.34 -12.12 16.74
CA LEU A 111 1.95 -12.58 15.51
C LEU A 111 2.94 -11.61 14.93
N ARG A 112 3.29 -10.57 15.69
CA ARG A 112 4.24 -9.59 15.19
C ARG A 112 5.53 -10.29 14.82
N PRO A 113 6.07 -9.98 13.64
CA PRO A 113 7.32 -10.60 13.24
C PRO A 113 8.44 -10.14 14.12
N LYS A 114 9.48 -10.93 14.18
CA LYS A 114 10.64 -10.53 14.91
C LYS A 114 11.28 -9.37 14.26
N GLN A 115 12.04 -8.65 15.03
CA GLN A 115 12.71 -7.50 14.51
C GLN A 115 13.54 -7.82 13.34
N GLY A 116 13.66 -6.91 12.47
CA GLY A 116 14.43 -7.11 11.27
C GLY A 116 13.71 -7.85 10.22
N SER A 117 12.43 -7.90 10.31
CA SER A 117 11.69 -8.56 9.29
C SER A 117 11.96 -7.95 7.95
N ALA A 118 11.66 -8.68 6.97
CA ALA A 118 11.92 -8.30 5.62
C ALA A 118 11.33 -7.03 5.23
N PHE A 119 10.28 -6.66 5.90
CA PHE A 119 9.78 -5.43 5.52
C PHE A 119 10.64 -4.34 5.79
N ALA A 120 11.41 -4.44 6.69
CA ALA A 120 12.17 -3.37 7.01
C ALA A 120 13.01 -3.03 5.93
N GLY A 121 12.92 -3.71 4.97
CA GLY A 121 13.64 -3.33 3.93
C GLY A 121 14.85 -3.00 4.41
N GLU A 122 14.67 -3.48 5.09
CA GLU A 122 15.29 -3.04 5.58
C GLU A 122 15.86 -3.12 5.41
#